data_516660c70cc2274c44a1608dbfc7e313
#
_entry.id   516660c70cc2274c44a1608dbfc7e313
#
_cell.length_a   1.000
_cell.length_b   1.000
_cell.length_c   1.000
_cell.angle_alpha   90.00
_cell.angle_beta   90.00
_cell.angle_gamma   90.00
#
_symmetry.space_group_name_H-M   'P 1'
#
loop_
_entity.id
_entity.type
_entity.pdbx_description
1 polymer ?
#
loop_
_entity_poly.entity_id
_entity_poly.type
_entity_poly.pdbx_seq_one_letter_code
_entity_poly.pdbx_strand_id
1 'polypeptide(L)'
;MLVDDHVVVRMGLKAIIDLENDLEVVGEAANGEDALKLIRQLKPDVAVVDLMMPKMNGVETTSAISQDFKNTKVLILTSFSDSNEVGRAIATGALGVLAKDSSHADIISAIREVAAGKKSISPEIAAAVSDEENTLLLSPRQIEILHYAAKGLTNADISRVLGIGVDCVKAHMKTAFSRLGASNRSEAVAIALSKNLLKI
;
A
#
# COMPACT_ATOMS: atom_id res chain seq x y z
N MET A 1 -16.15 8.03 10.20
CA MET A 1 -16.10 8.95 9.04
C MET A 1 -15.85 8.13 7.78
N LEU A 2 -16.48 8.49 6.64
CA LEU A 2 -16.33 7.79 5.35
C LEU A 2 -15.58 8.68 4.36
N VAL A 3 -14.60 8.09 3.63
CA VAL A 3 -13.77 8.81 2.65
C VAL A 3 -13.65 7.95 1.39
N ASP A 4 -14.43 8.27 0.37
CA ASP A 4 -14.50 7.55 -0.91
C ASP A 4 -15.04 8.52 -1.97
N ASP A 5 -14.53 8.52 -3.18
CA ASP A 5 -15.03 9.43 -4.24
C ASP A 5 -16.35 8.94 -4.87
N HIS A 6 -16.71 7.66 -4.67
CA HIS A 6 -17.93 7.07 -5.15
C HIS A 6 -19.12 7.31 -4.19
N VAL A 7 -20.04 8.18 -4.57
CA VAL A 7 -21.23 8.53 -3.75
C VAL A 7 -22.05 7.29 -3.36
N VAL A 8 -22.25 6.34 -4.29
CA VAL A 8 -23.02 5.13 -4.04
C VAL A 8 -22.40 4.25 -2.96
N VAL A 9 -21.06 4.14 -2.95
CA VAL A 9 -20.32 3.38 -1.92
C VAL A 9 -20.52 4.04 -0.55
N ARG A 10 -20.36 5.36 -0.45
CA ARG A 10 -20.59 6.08 0.82
C ARG A 10 -22.02 5.92 1.33
N MET A 11 -23.02 6.04 0.43
CA MET A 11 -24.43 5.83 0.80
C MET A 11 -24.67 4.40 1.30
N GLY A 12 -24.11 3.39 0.64
CA GLY A 12 -24.21 2.00 1.06
C GLY A 12 -23.56 1.75 2.42
N LEU A 13 -22.33 2.23 2.62
CA LEU A 13 -21.61 2.12 3.90
C LEU A 13 -22.37 2.83 5.03
N LYS A 14 -22.88 4.03 4.76
CA LYS A 14 -23.68 4.76 5.74
C LYS A 14 -24.93 3.96 6.12
N ALA A 15 -25.66 3.41 5.15
CA ALA A 15 -26.89 2.65 5.42
C ALA A 15 -26.62 1.43 6.31
N ILE A 16 -25.51 0.69 6.10
CA ILE A 16 -25.17 -0.46 6.95
C ILE A 16 -24.66 -0.07 8.33
N ILE A 17 -23.95 1.05 8.44
CA ILE A 17 -23.47 1.55 9.73
C ILE A 17 -24.62 2.12 10.57
N ASP A 18 -25.57 2.79 9.95
CA ASP A 18 -26.75 3.34 10.62
C ASP A 18 -27.70 2.27 11.21
N LEU A 19 -27.51 0.98 10.85
CA LEU A 19 -28.22 -0.16 11.47
C LEU A 19 -27.64 -0.55 12.83
N GLU A 20 -26.42 -0.12 13.14
CA GLU A 20 -25.72 -0.48 14.36
C GLU A 20 -25.93 0.60 15.44
N ASN A 21 -26.29 0.18 16.67
CA ASN A 21 -26.58 1.12 17.75
C ASN A 21 -25.33 1.79 18.36
N ASP A 22 -24.15 1.22 18.12
CA ASP A 22 -22.86 1.65 18.69
C ASP A 22 -21.96 2.37 17.69
N LEU A 23 -22.43 2.59 16.45
CA LEU A 23 -21.68 3.25 15.39
C LEU A 23 -22.46 4.43 14.81
N GLU A 24 -21.74 5.49 14.47
CA GLU A 24 -22.31 6.69 13.85
C GLU A 24 -21.39 7.23 12.75
N VAL A 25 -21.94 7.58 11.59
CA VAL A 25 -21.21 8.29 10.52
C VAL A 25 -21.22 9.78 10.78
N VAL A 26 -20.17 10.29 11.44
CA VAL A 26 -20.02 11.69 11.82
C VAL A 26 -19.65 12.62 10.66
N GLY A 27 -19.23 12.07 9.51
CA GLY A 27 -18.89 12.88 8.34
C GLY A 27 -18.50 12.04 7.11
N GLU A 28 -18.58 12.69 5.94
CA GLU A 28 -18.24 12.10 4.64
C GLU A 28 -17.33 13.03 3.85
N ALA A 29 -16.39 12.48 3.10
CA ALA A 29 -15.53 13.22 2.17
C ALA A 29 -15.34 12.43 0.86
N ALA A 30 -15.09 13.15 -0.23
CA ALA A 30 -14.87 12.55 -1.55
C ALA A 30 -13.38 12.49 -1.95
N ASN A 31 -12.47 12.92 -1.09
CA ASN A 31 -11.03 12.89 -1.28
C ASN A 31 -10.29 13.13 0.05
N GLY A 32 -8.98 12.86 0.05
CA GLY A 32 -8.18 12.97 1.26
C GLY A 32 -8.03 14.39 1.80
N GLU A 33 -7.93 15.42 0.94
CA GLU A 33 -7.78 16.81 1.39
C GLU A 33 -8.99 17.28 2.21
N ASP A 34 -10.19 16.97 1.73
CA ASP A 34 -11.43 17.33 2.42
C ASP A 34 -11.63 16.45 3.66
N ALA A 35 -11.19 15.19 3.61
CA ALA A 35 -11.18 14.31 4.78
C ALA A 35 -10.35 14.88 5.92
N LEU A 36 -9.12 15.34 5.67
CA LEU A 36 -8.26 15.92 6.73
C LEU A 36 -8.85 17.16 7.38
N LYS A 37 -9.55 18.01 6.61
CA LYS A 37 -10.26 19.18 7.15
C LYS A 37 -11.36 18.75 8.11
N LEU A 38 -12.17 17.76 7.72
CA LEU A 38 -13.26 17.23 8.53
C LEU A 38 -12.75 16.46 9.77
N ILE A 39 -11.69 15.64 9.63
CA ILE A 39 -11.08 14.93 10.76
C ILE A 39 -10.63 15.89 11.85
N ARG A 40 -10.03 17.02 11.47
CA ARG A 40 -9.61 18.06 12.45
C ARG A 40 -10.76 18.60 13.26
N GLN A 41 -11.94 18.75 12.65
CA GLN A 41 -13.15 19.30 13.27
C GLN A 41 -13.92 18.25 14.07
N LEU A 42 -14.15 17.08 13.46
CA LEU A 42 -15.05 16.04 13.96
C LEU A 42 -14.35 15.02 14.86
N LYS A 43 -13.02 14.88 14.75
CA LYS A 43 -12.18 13.94 15.52
C LYS A 43 -12.77 12.52 15.57
N PRO A 44 -13.05 11.90 14.42
CA PRO A 44 -13.62 10.56 14.37
C PRO A 44 -12.65 9.53 14.96
N ASP A 45 -13.17 8.47 15.58
CA ASP A 45 -12.36 7.36 16.08
C ASP A 45 -11.79 6.54 14.91
N VAL A 46 -12.58 6.36 13.84
CA VAL A 46 -12.21 5.60 12.64
C VAL A 46 -12.51 6.41 11.39
N ALA A 47 -11.54 6.42 10.47
CA ALA A 47 -11.69 6.84 9.09
C ALA A 47 -11.68 5.60 8.19
N VAL A 48 -12.78 5.33 7.50
CA VAL A 48 -12.88 4.31 6.45
C VAL A 48 -12.50 4.99 5.14
N VAL A 49 -11.40 4.59 4.53
CA VAL A 49 -10.75 5.33 3.44
C VAL A 49 -10.58 4.43 2.22
N ASP A 50 -11.04 4.90 1.06
CA ASP A 50 -10.72 4.27 -0.22
C ASP A 50 -9.26 4.57 -0.63
N LEU A 51 -8.61 3.60 -1.26
CA LEU A 51 -7.24 3.79 -1.78
C LEU A 51 -7.20 4.72 -2.99
N MET A 52 -8.13 4.56 -3.92
CA MET A 52 -8.10 5.23 -5.22
C MET A 52 -9.04 6.42 -5.24
N MET A 53 -8.52 7.59 -4.92
CA MET A 53 -9.29 8.83 -4.89
C MET A 53 -8.54 9.95 -5.65
N PRO A 54 -9.28 10.92 -6.23
CA PRO A 54 -8.67 12.10 -6.85
C PRO A 54 -8.01 13.02 -5.82
N LYS A 55 -7.08 13.87 -6.27
CA LYS A 55 -6.31 14.85 -5.49
C LYS A 55 -5.33 14.21 -4.52
N MET A 56 -5.81 13.69 -3.39
CA MET A 56 -5.06 13.03 -2.36
C MET A 56 -5.58 11.60 -2.20
N ASN A 57 -4.75 10.60 -2.53
CA ASN A 57 -5.12 9.19 -2.50
C ASN A 57 -5.17 8.63 -1.06
N GLY A 58 -5.61 7.35 -0.93
CA GLY A 58 -5.77 6.71 0.36
C GLY A 58 -4.47 6.50 1.13
N VAL A 59 -3.34 6.23 0.45
CA VAL A 59 -2.02 6.08 1.10
C VAL A 59 -1.56 7.40 1.69
N GLU A 60 -1.64 8.49 0.90
CA GLU A 60 -1.28 9.83 1.36
C GLU A 60 -2.18 10.30 2.50
N THR A 61 -3.49 10.03 2.40
CA THR A 61 -4.46 10.32 3.46
C THR A 61 -4.14 9.55 4.73
N THR A 62 -3.85 8.25 4.64
CA THR A 62 -3.44 7.41 5.78
C THR A 62 -2.18 7.93 6.44
N SER A 63 -1.17 8.29 5.64
CA SER A 63 0.08 8.87 6.16
C SER A 63 -0.17 10.14 6.95
N ALA A 64 -0.95 11.07 6.41
CA ALA A 64 -1.28 12.33 7.06
C ALA A 64 -2.10 12.11 8.36
N ILE A 65 -3.08 11.20 8.35
CA ILE A 65 -3.85 10.86 9.55
C ILE A 65 -2.94 10.27 10.63
N SER A 66 -2.06 9.33 10.27
CA SER A 66 -1.15 8.68 11.21
C SER A 66 -0.13 9.65 11.83
N GLN A 67 0.26 10.69 11.12
CA GLN A 67 1.19 11.72 11.60
C GLN A 67 0.48 12.76 12.50
N ASP A 68 -0.63 13.32 12.03
CA ASP A 68 -1.24 14.52 12.62
C ASP A 68 -2.44 14.23 13.52
N PHE A 69 -3.10 13.06 13.37
CA PHE A 69 -4.35 12.71 14.05
C PHE A 69 -4.27 11.36 14.76
N LYS A 70 -3.41 11.24 15.79
CA LYS A 70 -3.08 9.97 16.49
C LYS A 70 -4.29 9.20 17.05
N ASN A 71 -5.39 9.90 17.34
CA ASN A 71 -6.60 9.29 17.88
C ASN A 71 -7.50 8.69 16.79
N THR A 72 -7.39 9.15 15.54
CA THR A 72 -8.16 8.60 14.42
C THR A 72 -7.42 7.39 13.84
N LYS A 73 -8.08 6.25 13.81
CA LYS A 73 -7.55 5.01 13.22
C LYS A 73 -8.02 4.89 11.78
N VAL A 74 -7.22 4.23 10.93
CA VAL A 74 -7.56 4.09 9.51
C VAL A 74 -7.90 2.64 9.19
N LEU A 75 -9.08 2.45 8.58
CA LEU A 75 -9.51 1.23 7.90
C LEU A 75 -9.54 1.51 6.39
N ILE A 76 -8.75 0.80 5.63
CA ILE A 76 -8.78 0.87 4.16
C ILE A 76 -9.89 -0.02 3.63
N LEU A 77 -10.67 0.51 2.70
CA LEU A 77 -11.66 -0.25 1.94
C LEU A 77 -11.31 -0.10 0.45
N THR A 78 -10.96 -1.20 -0.23
CA THR A 78 -10.43 -1.16 -1.59
C THR A 78 -11.07 -2.19 -2.52
N SER A 79 -11.09 -1.92 -3.84
CA SER A 79 -11.51 -2.89 -4.86
C SER A 79 -10.43 -3.94 -5.18
N PHE A 80 -9.32 -3.97 -4.46
CA PHE A 80 -8.26 -4.98 -4.54
C PHE A 80 -7.47 -5.07 -5.86
N SER A 81 -7.31 -3.96 -6.56
CA SER A 81 -6.61 -3.95 -7.86
C SER A 81 -5.09 -3.77 -7.77
N ASP A 82 -4.53 -3.41 -6.60
CA ASP A 82 -3.10 -3.14 -6.44
C ASP A 82 -2.63 -3.43 -5.00
N SER A 83 -2.00 -4.59 -4.82
CA SER A 83 -1.43 -5.02 -3.53
C SER A 83 -0.26 -4.14 -3.06
N ASN A 84 0.47 -3.45 -3.97
CA ASN A 84 1.50 -2.47 -3.61
C ASN A 84 0.91 -1.28 -2.86
N GLU A 85 -0.21 -0.72 -3.34
CA GLU A 85 -0.88 0.39 -2.67
C GLU A 85 -1.44 -0.04 -1.31
N VAL A 86 -1.94 -1.27 -1.21
CA VAL A 86 -2.37 -1.86 0.07
C VAL A 86 -1.20 -2.01 1.04
N GLY A 87 -0.07 -2.55 0.60
CA GLY A 87 1.15 -2.67 1.41
C GLY A 87 1.65 -1.31 1.90
N ARG A 88 1.66 -0.30 1.03
CA ARG A 88 2.01 1.07 1.37
C ARG A 88 1.06 1.68 2.41
N ALA A 89 -0.25 1.45 2.29
CA ALA A 89 -1.23 1.93 3.25
C ALA A 89 -1.01 1.31 4.65
N ILE A 90 -0.71 0.01 4.72
CA ILE A 90 -0.36 -0.68 5.96
C ILE A 90 0.94 -0.10 6.54
N ALA A 91 1.98 0.08 5.73
CA ALA A 91 3.26 0.65 6.15
C ALA A 91 3.15 2.10 6.65
N THR A 92 2.19 2.88 6.13
CA THR A 92 1.91 4.26 6.56
C THR A 92 0.98 4.37 7.76
N GLY A 93 0.43 3.25 8.26
CA GLY A 93 -0.26 3.19 9.54
C GLY A 93 -1.73 2.78 9.50
N ALA A 94 -2.23 2.21 8.39
CA ALA A 94 -3.55 1.60 8.38
C ALA A 94 -3.59 0.40 9.33
N LEU A 95 -4.62 0.34 10.18
CA LEU A 95 -4.83 -0.77 11.10
C LEU A 95 -5.69 -1.88 10.50
N GLY A 96 -6.51 -1.57 9.49
CA GLY A 96 -7.32 -2.56 8.82
C GLY A 96 -7.33 -2.36 7.32
N VAL A 97 -7.53 -3.47 6.60
CA VAL A 97 -7.76 -3.47 5.15
C VAL A 97 -8.80 -4.52 4.81
N LEU A 98 -9.82 -4.11 4.07
CA LEU A 98 -10.87 -4.97 3.53
C LEU A 98 -11.14 -4.69 2.05
N ALA A 99 -11.66 -5.68 1.37
CA ALA A 99 -12.20 -5.50 0.03
C ALA A 99 -13.58 -4.80 0.06
N LYS A 100 -13.89 -3.98 -0.95
CA LYS A 100 -15.20 -3.29 -1.06
C LYS A 100 -16.39 -4.26 -1.25
N ASP A 101 -16.10 -5.49 -1.67
CA ASP A 101 -17.09 -6.57 -1.81
C ASP A 101 -17.18 -7.47 -0.55
N SER A 102 -16.50 -7.11 0.54
CA SER A 102 -16.62 -7.79 1.82
C SER A 102 -18.05 -7.74 2.34
N SER A 103 -18.43 -8.75 3.12
CA SER A 103 -19.76 -8.79 3.69
C SER A 103 -19.99 -7.63 4.67
N HIS A 104 -21.24 -7.22 4.81
CA HIS A 104 -21.69 -6.24 5.79
C HIS A 104 -21.16 -6.56 7.21
N ALA A 105 -21.26 -7.82 7.64
CA ALA A 105 -20.79 -8.26 8.95
C ALA A 105 -19.27 -8.07 9.11
N ASP A 106 -18.48 -8.35 8.07
CA ASP A 106 -17.01 -8.19 8.09
C ASP A 106 -16.62 -6.71 8.18
N ILE A 107 -17.31 -5.83 7.42
CA ILE A 107 -17.06 -4.38 7.45
C ILE A 107 -17.32 -3.82 8.86
N ILE A 108 -18.45 -4.18 9.46
CA ILE A 108 -18.83 -3.72 10.80
C ILE A 108 -17.86 -4.27 11.86
N SER A 109 -17.48 -5.56 11.76
CA SER A 109 -16.48 -6.16 12.64
C SER A 109 -15.14 -5.44 12.56
N ALA A 110 -14.66 -5.17 11.35
CA ALA A 110 -13.39 -4.48 11.13
C ALA A 110 -13.41 -3.04 11.68
N ILE A 111 -14.51 -2.30 11.52
CA ILE A 111 -14.64 -0.96 12.11
C ILE A 111 -14.48 -1.03 13.64
N ARG A 112 -15.13 -2.01 14.30
CA ARG A 112 -15.04 -2.20 15.77
C ARG A 112 -13.63 -2.60 16.20
N GLU A 113 -12.99 -3.51 15.46
CA GLU A 113 -11.61 -3.95 15.74
C GLU A 113 -10.62 -2.79 15.62
N VAL A 114 -10.71 -2.03 14.52
CA VAL A 114 -9.86 -0.86 14.26
C VAL A 114 -10.11 0.23 15.31
N ALA A 115 -11.36 0.50 15.69
CA ALA A 115 -11.69 1.44 16.77
C ALA A 115 -11.02 1.04 18.09
N ALA A 116 -10.99 -0.26 18.39
CA ALA A 116 -10.29 -0.81 19.55
C ALA A 116 -8.75 -0.82 19.43
N GLY A 117 -8.19 -0.32 18.32
CA GLY A 117 -6.76 -0.32 18.05
C GLY A 117 -6.18 -1.68 17.64
N LYS A 118 -7.03 -2.64 17.31
CA LYS A 118 -6.62 -3.96 16.81
C LYS A 118 -6.39 -3.93 15.30
N LYS A 119 -5.51 -4.81 14.82
CA LYS A 119 -5.34 -5.01 13.38
C LYS A 119 -6.48 -5.86 12.83
N SER A 120 -7.05 -5.43 11.70
CA SER A 120 -8.11 -6.11 10.96
C SER A 120 -7.72 -6.22 9.50
N ILE A 121 -6.85 -7.19 9.19
CA ILE A 121 -6.33 -7.46 7.84
C ILE A 121 -6.64 -8.93 7.55
N SER A 122 -7.35 -9.20 6.45
CA SER A 122 -7.64 -10.59 6.09
C SER A 122 -6.36 -11.38 5.79
N PRO A 123 -6.34 -12.70 6.06
CA PRO A 123 -5.18 -13.54 5.77
C PRO A 123 -4.78 -13.50 4.28
N GLU A 124 -5.75 -13.39 3.37
CA GLU A 124 -5.51 -13.31 1.93
C GLU A 124 -4.78 -12.02 1.56
N ILE A 125 -5.19 -10.90 2.16
CA ILE A 125 -4.53 -9.59 1.98
C ILE A 125 -3.13 -9.61 2.57
N ALA A 126 -2.99 -10.14 3.78
CA ALA A 126 -1.70 -10.24 4.45
C ALA A 126 -0.72 -11.12 3.64
N ALA A 127 -1.20 -12.25 3.08
CA ALA A 127 -0.40 -13.10 2.22
C ALA A 127 0.00 -12.40 0.91
N ALA A 128 -0.96 -11.75 0.22
CA ALA A 128 -0.69 -11.04 -1.04
C ALA A 128 0.33 -9.90 -0.86
N VAL A 129 0.24 -9.15 0.23
CA VAL A 129 1.21 -8.08 0.58
C VAL A 129 2.57 -8.68 0.93
N SER A 130 2.62 -9.77 1.71
CA SER A 130 3.86 -10.46 2.07
C SER A 130 4.56 -11.09 0.86
N ASP A 131 3.81 -11.66 -0.07
CA ASP A 131 4.33 -12.25 -1.30
C ASP A 131 4.89 -11.16 -2.23
N GLU A 132 4.26 -9.99 -2.30
CA GLU A 132 4.79 -8.86 -3.07
C GLU A 132 5.99 -8.20 -2.40
N GLU A 133 5.98 -8.00 -1.08
CA GLU A 133 7.18 -7.53 -0.37
C GLU A 133 8.36 -8.49 -0.59
N ASN A 134 8.15 -9.80 -0.52
CA ASN A 134 9.18 -10.80 -0.83
C ASN A 134 9.55 -10.81 -2.33
N THR A 135 8.62 -10.54 -3.23
CA THR A 135 8.87 -10.51 -4.67
C THR A 135 9.59 -9.21 -5.07
N LEU A 136 9.29 -8.09 -4.40
CA LEU A 136 9.93 -6.78 -4.63
C LEU A 136 11.23 -6.58 -3.85
N LEU A 137 11.50 -7.36 -2.81
CA LEU A 137 12.77 -7.29 -2.08
C LEU A 137 13.89 -7.90 -2.91
N LEU A 138 14.51 -7.05 -3.72
CA LEU A 138 15.81 -7.38 -4.28
C LEU A 138 16.79 -7.58 -3.13
N SER A 139 17.55 -8.68 -3.18
CA SER A 139 18.63 -8.84 -2.20
C SER A 139 19.66 -7.71 -2.35
N PRO A 140 20.42 -7.38 -1.28
CA PRO A 140 21.48 -6.37 -1.37
C PRO A 140 22.44 -6.62 -2.56
N ARG A 141 22.70 -7.89 -2.86
CA ARG A 141 23.54 -8.29 -3.99
C ARG A 141 22.87 -8.04 -5.36
N GLN A 142 21.56 -8.18 -5.46
CA GLN A 142 20.81 -7.87 -6.68
C GLN A 142 20.74 -6.36 -6.91
N ILE A 143 20.55 -5.57 -5.84
CA ILE A 143 20.58 -4.11 -5.90
C ILE A 143 21.97 -3.63 -6.38
N GLU A 144 23.03 -4.17 -5.80
CA GLU A 144 24.41 -3.84 -6.16
C GLU A 144 24.70 -4.15 -7.64
N ILE A 145 24.29 -5.32 -8.13
CA ILE A 145 24.46 -5.72 -9.52
C ILE A 145 23.66 -4.81 -10.45
N LEU A 146 22.41 -4.46 -10.10
CA LEU A 146 21.58 -3.53 -10.89
C LEU A 146 22.16 -2.10 -10.87
N HIS A 147 22.78 -1.67 -9.78
CA HIS A 147 23.46 -0.38 -9.71
C HIS A 147 24.63 -0.29 -10.72
N TYR A 148 25.47 -1.32 -10.80
CA TYR A 148 26.52 -1.37 -11.83
C TYR A 148 25.94 -1.51 -13.24
N ALA A 149 24.83 -2.23 -13.36
CA ALA A 149 24.09 -2.34 -14.63
C ALA A 149 23.57 -0.96 -15.10
N ALA A 150 23.07 -0.15 -14.18
CA ALA A 150 22.61 1.22 -14.46
C ALA A 150 23.76 2.14 -14.90
N LYS A 151 24.98 1.90 -14.40
CA LYS A 151 26.20 2.58 -14.85
C LYS A 151 26.76 2.09 -16.19
N GLY A 152 26.07 1.16 -16.85
CA GLY A 152 26.46 0.64 -18.18
C GLY A 152 27.50 -0.48 -18.18
N LEU A 153 27.90 -1.03 -17.03
CA LEU A 153 28.89 -2.11 -16.96
C LEU A 153 28.31 -3.41 -17.54
N THR A 154 29.11 -4.16 -18.29
CA THR A 154 28.72 -5.50 -18.77
C THR A 154 28.74 -6.52 -17.60
N ASN A 155 28.13 -7.69 -17.79
CA ASN A 155 28.18 -8.75 -16.76
C ASN A 155 29.63 -9.21 -16.46
N ALA A 156 30.54 -9.14 -17.42
CA ALA A 156 31.96 -9.44 -17.23
C ALA A 156 32.64 -8.36 -16.39
N ASP A 157 32.28 -7.08 -16.57
CA ASP A 157 32.83 -5.98 -15.76
C ASP A 157 32.30 -6.06 -14.33
N ILE A 158 31.00 -6.30 -14.16
CA ILE A 158 30.37 -6.51 -12.85
C ILE A 158 31.01 -7.68 -12.11
N SER A 159 31.24 -8.80 -12.83
CA SER A 159 31.94 -9.96 -12.29
C SER A 159 33.32 -9.62 -11.74
N ARG A 160 34.11 -8.82 -12.48
CA ARG A 160 35.43 -8.34 -12.04
C ARG A 160 35.37 -7.41 -10.84
N VAL A 161 34.44 -6.47 -10.86
CA VAL A 161 34.27 -5.50 -9.75
C VAL A 161 33.84 -6.20 -8.47
N LEU A 162 32.96 -7.18 -8.57
CA LEU A 162 32.35 -7.86 -7.42
C LEU A 162 33.07 -9.12 -6.96
N GLY A 163 34.11 -9.56 -7.71
CA GLY A 163 34.88 -10.77 -7.40
C GLY A 163 34.07 -12.06 -7.44
N ILE A 164 33.06 -12.16 -8.33
CA ILE A 164 32.20 -13.34 -8.49
C ILE A 164 32.18 -13.81 -9.94
N GLY A 165 31.77 -15.08 -10.16
CA GLY A 165 31.68 -15.60 -11.51
C GLY A 165 30.63 -14.87 -12.38
N VAL A 166 30.89 -14.76 -13.70
CA VAL A 166 29.94 -14.14 -14.66
C VAL A 166 28.57 -14.82 -14.62
N ASP A 167 28.53 -16.15 -14.43
CA ASP A 167 27.27 -16.89 -14.36
C ASP A 167 26.49 -16.61 -13.06
N CYS A 168 27.19 -16.29 -11.95
CA CYS A 168 26.54 -15.78 -10.74
C CYS A 168 25.89 -14.41 -11.00
N VAL A 169 26.56 -13.50 -11.71
CA VAL A 169 25.99 -12.21 -12.12
C VAL A 169 24.72 -12.43 -12.95
N LYS A 170 24.77 -13.33 -13.97
CA LYS A 170 23.61 -13.65 -14.80
C LYS A 170 22.46 -14.22 -13.96
N ALA A 171 22.74 -15.13 -13.02
CA ALA A 171 21.73 -15.71 -12.14
C ALA A 171 21.04 -14.63 -11.27
N HIS A 172 21.81 -13.76 -10.65
CA HIS A 172 21.27 -12.63 -9.88
C HIS A 172 20.44 -11.67 -10.74
N MET A 173 20.91 -11.35 -11.96
CA MET A 173 20.17 -10.52 -12.92
C MET A 173 18.86 -11.17 -13.32
N LYS A 174 18.86 -12.48 -13.67
CA LYS A 174 17.65 -13.22 -14.02
C LYS A 174 16.62 -13.17 -12.89
N THR A 175 17.05 -13.41 -11.66
CA THR A 175 16.18 -13.34 -10.48
C THR A 175 15.67 -11.90 -10.25
N ALA A 176 16.54 -10.91 -10.42
CA ALA A 176 16.14 -9.50 -10.29
C ALA A 176 15.10 -9.11 -11.35
N PHE A 177 15.25 -9.56 -12.62
CA PHE A 177 14.27 -9.31 -13.67
C PHE A 177 12.92 -9.93 -13.33
N SER A 178 12.91 -11.19 -12.89
CA SER A 178 11.68 -11.87 -12.46
C SER A 178 10.96 -11.13 -11.33
N ARG A 179 11.72 -10.68 -10.32
CA ARG A 179 11.18 -9.94 -9.17
C ARG A 179 10.65 -8.54 -9.54
N LEU A 180 11.26 -7.89 -10.53
CA LEU A 180 10.84 -6.58 -11.01
C LEU A 180 9.75 -6.66 -12.08
N GLY A 181 9.41 -7.84 -12.57
CA GLY A 181 8.51 -8.02 -13.72
C GLY A 181 9.12 -7.50 -15.03
N ALA A 182 10.46 -7.42 -15.12
CA ALA A 182 11.18 -6.89 -16.27
C ALA A 182 11.53 -7.98 -17.29
N SER A 183 11.34 -7.66 -18.56
CA SER A 183 11.66 -8.57 -19.68
C SER A 183 13.11 -8.47 -20.14
N ASN A 184 13.80 -7.38 -19.78
CA ASN A 184 15.18 -7.11 -20.19
C ASN A 184 15.91 -6.20 -19.19
N ARG A 185 17.24 -6.04 -19.41
CA ARG A 185 18.12 -5.26 -18.54
C ARG A 185 17.74 -3.80 -18.42
N SER A 186 17.42 -3.15 -19.54
CA SER A 186 17.10 -1.71 -19.55
C SER A 186 15.79 -1.44 -18.81
N GLU A 187 14.81 -2.31 -18.98
CA GLU A 187 13.54 -2.26 -18.28
C GLU A 187 13.72 -2.48 -16.77
N ALA A 188 14.53 -3.49 -16.38
CA ALA A 188 14.85 -3.73 -14.97
C ALA A 188 15.50 -2.52 -14.29
N VAL A 189 16.43 -1.86 -14.96
CA VAL A 189 17.07 -0.64 -14.46
C VAL A 189 16.06 0.50 -14.36
N ALA A 190 15.21 0.71 -15.37
CA ALA A 190 14.19 1.75 -15.37
C ALA A 190 13.19 1.56 -14.23
N ILE A 191 12.70 0.34 -14.02
CA ILE A 191 11.79 0.00 -12.92
C ILE A 191 12.48 0.21 -11.56
N ALA A 192 13.72 -0.24 -11.41
CA ALA A 192 14.47 -0.10 -10.16
C ALA A 192 14.72 1.38 -9.79
N LEU A 193 14.93 2.25 -10.79
CA LEU A 193 15.05 3.70 -10.59
C LEU A 193 13.71 4.34 -10.23
N SER A 194 12.63 4.00 -10.93
CA SER A 194 11.28 4.55 -10.66
C SER A 194 10.77 4.19 -9.27
N LYS A 195 11.17 3.02 -8.76
CA LYS A 195 10.85 2.53 -7.41
C LYS A 195 11.84 3.00 -6.33
N ASN A 196 12.78 3.90 -6.65
CA ASN A 196 13.83 4.39 -5.74
C ASN A 196 14.70 3.27 -5.12
N LEU A 197 14.82 2.11 -5.76
CA LEU A 197 15.68 1.01 -5.33
C LEU A 197 17.16 1.27 -5.67
N LEU A 198 17.42 2.15 -6.64
CA LEU A 198 18.77 2.59 -7.05
C LEU A 198 18.90 4.10 -6.87
N LYS A 199 20.04 4.52 -6.34
CA LYS A 199 20.47 5.92 -6.34
C LYS A 199 21.67 6.04 -7.29
N ILE A 200 21.55 6.81 -8.35
CA ILE A 200 22.64 7.11 -9.30
C ILE A 200 23.26 8.45 -8.94
#